data_edb3049493907a258bdc6c3bf5c60821
#
_entry.id   edb3049493907a258bdc6c3bf5c60821
#
_cell.length_a   1.000
_cell.length_b   1.000
_cell.length_c   1.000
_cell.angle_alpha   90.00
_cell.angle_beta   90.00
_cell.angle_gamma   90.00
#
_symmetry.space_group_name_H-M   'P 1'
#
loop_
_entity.id
_entity.type
_entity.pdbx_description
1 polymer ?
#
loop_
_entity_poly.entity_id
_entity_poly.type
_entity_poly.pdbx_seq_one_letter_code
_entity_poly.pdbx_strand_id
1 'polypeptide(L)'
;MKGVLIVVGKTTDKRFETIIQEYIERIRHYIPFTIEVIPELRNTKGLSQDEQKKREGEQILKNLQAGDYIVLLDEHGSERTSMDFASWMQKKMAAGPKRLVFIVGGPYGFSDAIHQKGNEEISLSRMTLSHQMIRMFFVEQIYRAMTILNGEPYHHE
;
A
#
# COMPACT_ATOMS: atom_id res chain seq x y z
N MET A 1 -11.75 8.62 8.67
CA MET A 1 -11.06 7.89 7.59
C MET A 1 -10.16 6.84 8.19
N LYS A 2 -10.16 5.65 7.64
CA LYS A 2 -9.26 4.56 8.02
C LYS A 2 -8.28 4.29 6.88
N GLY A 3 -7.00 4.22 7.18
CA GLY A 3 -5.97 3.78 6.23
C GLY A 3 -5.84 2.26 6.26
N VAL A 4 -5.70 1.66 5.08
CA VAL A 4 -5.55 0.21 4.94
C VAL A 4 -4.43 -0.07 3.94
N LEU A 5 -3.51 -0.94 4.30
CA LEU A 5 -2.53 -1.49 3.37
C LEU A 5 -2.89 -2.95 3.10
N ILE A 6 -3.20 -3.26 1.86
CA ILE A 6 -3.48 -4.64 1.42
C ILE A 6 -2.21 -5.20 0.76
N VAL A 7 -1.79 -6.37 1.21
CA VAL A 7 -0.62 -7.07 0.68
C VAL A 7 -0.97 -8.52 0.36
N VAL A 8 -0.28 -9.10 -0.62
CA VAL A 8 -0.45 -10.50 -1.01
C VAL A 8 0.65 -11.34 -0.36
N GLY A 9 0.24 -12.30 0.45
CA GLY A 9 1.15 -13.15 1.20
C GLY A 9 1.67 -12.50 2.48
N LYS A 10 2.08 -13.34 3.41
CA LYS A 10 2.63 -12.88 4.68
C LYS A 10 4.00 -12.22 4.49
N THR A 11 4.34 -11.33 5.40
CA THR A 11 5.73 -10.88 5.54
C THR A 11 6.54 -12.04 6.11
N THR A 12 7.51 -12.53 5.35
CA THR A 12 8.23 -13.78 5.68
C THR A 12 9.42 -13.56 6.60
N ASP A 13 10.07 -12.40 6.52
CA ASP A 13 11.19 -12.07 7.39
C ASP A 13 10.67 -11.42 8.68
N LYS A 14 10.94 -12.03 9.81
CA LYS A 14 10.49 -11.52 11.11
C LYS A 14 11.04 -10.14 11.45
N ARG A 15 12.21 -9.78 10.94
CA ARG A 15 12.81 -8.46 11.14
C ARG A 15 11.98 -7.41 10.43
N PHE A 16 11.54 -7.70 9.20
CA PHE A 16 10.66 -6.83 8.43
C PHE A 16 9.31 -6.68 9.11
N GLU A 17 8.74 -7.79 9.56
CA GLU A 17 7.45 -7.79 10.26
C GLU A 17 7.51 -6.92 11.52
N THR A 18 8.57 -7.03 12.30
CA THR A 18 8.77 -6.22 13.51
C THR A 18 8.82 -4.73 13.18
N ILE A 19 9.57 -4.35 12.15
CA ILE A 19 9.67 -2.95 11.73
C ILE A 19 8.33 -2.44 11.21
N ILE A 20 7.64 -3.24 10.38
CA ILE A 20 6.32 -2.88 9.84
C ILE A 20 5.35 -2.62 10.98
N GLN A 21 5.27 -3.50 11.97
CA GLN A 21 4.37 -3.33 13.10
C GLN A 21 4.72 -2.10 13.94
N GLU A 22 6.01 -1.83 14.16
CA GLU A 22 6.44 -0.62 14.86
C GLU A 22 5.92 0.64 14.18
N TYR A 23 6.05 0.75 12.86
CA TYR A 23 5.57 1.92 12.13
C TYR A 23 4.05 1.98 12.07
N ILE A 24 3.36 0.86 11.95
CA ILE A 24 1.90 0.84 12.03
C ILE A 24 1.41 1.38 13.37
N GLU A 25 2.04 0.99 14.48
CA GLU A 25 1.71 1.51 15.80
C GLU A 25 1.93 3.02 15.89
N ARG A 26 3.02 3.52 15.32
CA ARG A 26 3.30 4.97 15.25
C ARG A 26 2.24 5.70 14.42
N ILE A 27 1.85 5.15 13.27
CA ILE A 27 0.82 5.74 12.40
C ILE A 27 -0.51 5.84 13.13
N ARG A 28 -0.84 4.87 13.97
CA ARG A 28 -2.11 4.83 14.72
C ARG A 28 -2.27 5.98 15.71
N HIS A 29 -1.20 6.68 16.09
CA HIS A 29 -1.31 7.90 16.87
C HIS A 29 -1.94 9.06 16.08
N TYR A 30 -1.98 8.97 14.76
CA TYR A 30 -2.51 10.02 13.88
C TYR A 30 -3.81 9.62 13.21
N ILE A 31 -3.88 8.40 12.68
CA ILE A 31 -5.06 7.86 11.98
C ILE A 31 -5.21 6.36 12.29
N PRO A 32 -6.44 5.84 12.29
CA PRO A 32 -6.65 4.40 12.28
C PRO A 32 -5.96 3.79 11.05
N PHE A 33 -5.17 2.77 11.26
CA PHE A 33 -4.42 2.13 10.18
C PHE A 33 -4.28 0.64 10.43
N THR A 34 -4.51 -0.18 9.39
CA THR A 34 -4.33 -1.62 9.47
C THR A 34 -3.64 -2.15 8.21
N ILE A 35 -2.97 -3.28 8.36
CA ILE A 35 -2.50 -4.07 7.24
C ILE A 35 -3.40 -5.29 7.10
N GLU A 36 -3.85 -5.58 5.88
CA GLU A 36 -4.63 -6.77 5.55
C GLU A 36 -3.82 -7.66 4.63
N VAL A 37 -3.64 -8.91 5.03
CA VAL A 37 -2.86 -9.89 4.27
C VAL A 37 -3.82 -10.80 3.52
N ILE A 38 -3.70 -10.80 2.19
CA ILE A 38 -4.41 -11.73 1.33
C ILE A 38 -3.54 -12.98 1.22
N PRO A 39 -4.06 -14.17 1.52
CA PRO A 39 -3.27 -15.40 1.39
C PRO A 39 -2.75 -15.59 -0.03
N GLU A 40 -1.52 -16.08 -0.15
CA GLU A 40 -0.96 -16.45 -1.44
C GLU A 40 -1.81 -17.53 -2.09
N LEU A 41 -1.85 -17.51 -3.42
CA LEU A 41 -2.50 -18.56 -4.19
C LEU A 41 -1.81 -19.89 -3.95
N ARG A 42 -2.61 -20.95 -3.85
CA ARG A 42 -2.12 -22.34 -3.81
C ARG A 42 -2.16 -22.93 -5.21
N ASN A 43 -1.31 -23.92 -5.46
CA ASN A 43 -1.30 -24.69 -6.71
C ASN A 43 -1.08 -23.80 -7.96
N THR A 44 -0.11 -22.88 -7.85
CA THR A 44 0.23 -21.99 -8.96
C THR A 44 1.10 -22.66 -10.04
N LYS A 45 1.56 -23.88 -9.79
CA LYS A 45 2.35 -24.65 -10.75
C LYS A 45 1.53 -24.89 -12.02
N GLY A 46 2.07 -24.48 -13.16
CA GLY A 46 1.39 -24.58 -14.43
C GLY A 46 0.50 -23.40 -14.79
N LEU A 47 0.31 -22.43 -13.89
CA LEU A 47 -0.38 -21.19 -14.23
C LEU A 47 0.55 -20.23 -14.96
N SER A 48 0.03 -19.54 -15.98
CA SER A 48 0.74 -18.42 -16.58
C SER A 48 0.80 -17.24 -15.61
N GLN A 49 1.70 -16.29 -15.87
CA GLN A 49 1.77 -15.07 -15.07
C GLN A 49 0.45 -14.28 -15.12
N ASP A 50 -0.18 -14.22 -16.30
CA ASP A 50 -1.46 -13.53 -16.47
C ASP A 50 -2.59 -14.19 -15.67
N GLU A 51 -2.66 -15.52 -15.67
CA GLU A 51 -3.64 -16.26 -14.88
C GLU A 51 -3.42 -16.05 -13.39
N GLN A 52 -2.16 -16.05 -12.94
CA GLN A 52 -1.82 -15.80 -11.55
C GLN A 52 -2.22 -14.39 -11.12
N LYS A 53 -1.91 -13.36 -11.92
CA LYS A 53 -2.34 -11.99 -11.67
C LYS A 53 -3.85 -11.88 -11.57
N LYS A 54 -4.56 -12.53 -12.49
CA LYS A 54 -6.02 -12.52 -12.52
C LYS A 54 -6.62 -13.12 -11.25
N ARG A 55 -6.14 -14.27 -10.83
CA ARG A 55 -6.62 -14.93 -9.62
C ARG A 55 -6.29 -14.15 -8.35
N GLU A 56 -5.10 -13.58 -8.26
CA GLU A 56 -4.74 -12.65 -7.19
C GLU A 56 -5.69 -11.47 -7.16
N GLY A 57 -5.94 -10.88 -8.33
CA GLY A 57 -6.83 -9.74 -8.47
C GLY A 57 -8.24 -10.04 -7.97
N GLU A 58 -8.76 -11.23 -8.23
CA GLU A 58 -10.07 -11.66 -7.73
C GLU A 58 -10.08 -11.68 -6.20
N GLN A 59 -9.01 -12.14 -5.56
CA GLN A 59 -8.89 -12.15 -4.10
C GLN A 59 -8.78 -10.72 -3.54
N ILE A 60 -8.04 -9.85 -4.22
CA ILE A 60 -7.95 -8.44 -3.84
C ILE A 60 -9.33 -7.79 -3.90
N LEU A 61 -10.07 -7.98 -4.99
CA LEU A 61 -11.40 -7.40 -5.18
C LEU A 61 -12.38 -7.79 -4.07
N LYS A 62 -12.29 -9.01 -3.55
CA LYS A 62 -13.14 -9.48 -2.44
C LYS A 62 -12.91 -8.72 -1.13
N ASN A 63 -11.74 -8.10 -0.97
CA ASN A 63 -11.38 -7.34 0.22
C ASN A 63 -11.66 -5.83 0.10
N LEU A 64 -12.13 -5.39 -1.07
CA LEU A 64 -12.51 -4.00 -1.29
C LEU A 64 -13.96 -3.77 -0.92
N GLN A 65 -14.27 -2.56 -0.49
CA GLN A 65 -15.61 -2.16 -0.05
C GLN A 65 -16.10 -0.98 -0.86
N ALA A 66 -17.42 -0.83 -0.93
CA ALA A 66 -18.01 0.36 -1.55
C ALA A 66 -17.55 1.63 -0.81
N GLY A 67 -17.17 2.65 -1.56
CA GLY A 67 -16.68 3.90 -1.01
C GLY A 67 -15.19 3.92 -0.69
N ASP A 68 -14.46 2.84 -0.97
CA ASP A 68 -13.00 2.83 -0.84
C ASP A 68 -12.37 3.79 -1.86
N TYR A 69 -11.39 4.56 -1.43
CA TYR A 69 -10.48 5.24 -2.33
C TYR A 69 -9.22 4.38 -2.48
N ILE A 70 -8.97 3.90 -3.68
CA ILE A 70 -8.00 2.84 -3.95
C ILE A 70 -6.77 3.41 -4.64
N VAL A 71 -5.61 3.21 -4.02
CA VAL A 71 -4.30 3.64 -4.53
C VAL A 71 -3.44 2.40 -4.76
N LEU A 72 -3.05 2.18 -6.00
CA LEU A 72 -2.16 1.08 -6.34
C LEU A 72 -0.71 1.55 -6.20
N LEU A 73 0.09 0.77 -5.50
CA LEU A 73 1.53 1.00 -5.40
C LEU A 73 2.20 0.22 -6.54
N ASP A 74 2.57 0.95 -7.58
CA ASP A 74 3.13 0.39 -8.80
C ASP A 74 4.31 1.26 -9.26
N GLU A 75 5.41 0.63 -9.67
CA GLU A 75 6.61 1.35 -10.12
C GLU A 75 6.38 2.26 -11.33
N HIS A 76 5.31 2.00 -12.09
CA HIS A 76 4.89 2.81 -13.24
C HIS A 76 3.92 3.94 -12.89
N GLY A 77 3.55 4.06 -11.62
CA GLY A 77 2.67 5.13 -11.13
C GLY A 77 3.38 6.49 -11.06
N SER A 78 2.64 7.49 -10.62
CA SER A 78 3.20 8.83 -10.44
C SER A 78 4.14 8.89 -9.25
N GLU A 79 5.26 9.58 -9.43
CA GLU A 79 6.26 9.78 -8.39
C GLU A 79 5.97 11.04 -7.58
N ARG A 80 6.34 11.01 -6.30
CA ARG A 80 6.22 12.17 -5.40
C ARG A 80 7.42 12.23 -4.48
N THR A 81 7.79 13.45 -4.08
CA THR A 81 8.69 13.63 -2.95
C THR A 81 7.94 13.31 -1.65
N SER A 82 8.64 13.13 -0.54
CA SER A 82 7.99 12.91 0.76
C SER A 82 7.11 14.10 1.15
N MET A 83 7.52 15.33 0.83
CA MET A 83 6.72 16.53 1.09
C MET A 83 5.45 16.56 0.23
N ASP A 84 5.54 16.21 -1.04
CA ASP A 84 4.40 16.13 -1.94
C ASP A 84 3.43 15.03 -1.51
N PHE A 85 3.97 13.91 -1.04
CA PHE A 85 3.16 12.82 -0.53
C PHE A 85 2.40 13.22 0.74
N ALA A 86 3.04 13.96 1.64
CA ALA A 86 2.37 14.51 2.83
C ALA A 86 1.21 15.44 2.44
N SER A 87 1.44 16.34 1.47
CA SER A 87 0.37 17.22 0.96
C SER A 87 -0.77 16.43 0.32
N TRP A 88 -0.45 15.39 -0.43
CA TRP A 88 -1.43 14.48 -1.02
C TRP A 88 -2.25 13.78 0.06
N MET A 89 -1.58 13.25 1.10
CA MET A 89 -2.26 12.62 2.24
C MET A 89 -3.24 13.58 2.92
N GLN A 90 -2.83 14.83 3.12
CA GLN A 90 -3.70 15.85 3.73
C GLN A 90 -4.97 16.06 2.91
N LYS A 91 -4.82 16.16 1.59
CA LYS A 91 -5.97 16.33 0.69
C LYS A 91 -6.91 15.12 0.75
N LYS A 92 -6.38 13.91 0.79
CA LYS A 92 -7.20 12.69 0.88
C LYS A 92 -7.93 12.59 2.22
N MET A 93 -7.27 12.92 3.31
CA MET A 93 -7.91 12.96 4.63
C MET A 93 -9.03 14.02 4.69
N ALA A 94 -8.79 15.19 4.10
CA ALA A 94 -9.80 16.26 4.03
C ALA A 94 -11.00 15.85 3.17
N ALA A 95 -10.79 15.07 2.10
CA ALA A 95 -11.88 14.54 1.28
C ALA A 95 -12.75 13.51 1.99
N GLY A 96 -12.23 12.89 3.05
CA GLY A 96 -12.97 12.03 3.96
C GLY A 96 -13.49 10.72 3.40
N PRO A 97 -12.75 9.94 2.60
CA PRO A 97 -13.21 8.61 2.22
C PRO A 97 -13.35 7.72 3.46
N LYS A 98 -14.25 6.75 3.42
CA LYS A 98 -14.37 5.80 4.54
C LYS A 98 -13.05 5.07 4.78
N ARG A 99 -12.48 4.53 3.69
CA ARG A 99 -11.18 3.89 3.72
C ARG A 99 -10.30 4.45 2.61
N LEU A 100 -9.06 4.75 2.97
CA LEU A 100 -7.98 5.02 2.02
C LEU A 100 -7.16 3.74 1.92
N VAL A 101 -7.30 3.03 0.79
CA VAL A 101 -6.76 1.69 0.61
C VAL A 101 -5.56 1.74 -0.32
N PHE A 102 -4.42 1.30 0.19
CA PHE A 102 -3.20 1.13 -0.60
C PHE A 102 -3.00 -0.35 -0.85
N ILE A 103 -2.63 -0.71 -2.08
CA ILE A 103 -2.46 -2.11 -2.46
C ILE A 103 -1.06 -2.34 -3.01
N VAL A 104 -0.37 -3.32 -2.44
CA VAL A 104 0.88 -3.87 -2.99
C VAL A 104 0.53 -5.15 -3.72
N GLY A 105 0.83 -5.22 -5.01
CA GLY A 105 0.61 -6.43 -5.81
C GLY A 105 1.58 -7.54 -5.47
N GLY A 106 1.32 -8.71 -6.02
CA GLY A 106 2.23 -9.85 -5.97
C GLY A 106 3.41 -9.70 -6.94
N PRO A 107 4.19 -10.76 -7.14
CA PRO A 107 5.45 -10.68 -7.90
C PRO A 107 5.28 -10.26 -9.38
N TYR A 108 4.11 -10.45 -9.95
CA TYR A 108 3.85 -10.10 -11.36
C TYR A 108 3.05 -8.82 -11.55
N GLY A 109 2.81 -8.05 -10.47
CA GLY A 109 2.04 -6.81 -10.52
C GLY A 109 0.54 -7.03 -10.50
N PHE A 110 -0.20 -6.09 -11.07
CA PHE A 110 -1.66 -6.07 -11.03
C PHE A 110 -2.29 -6.55 -12.34
N SER A 111 -3.44 -7.21 -12.23
CA SER A 111 -4.30 -7.52 -13.38
C SER A 111 -4.95 -6.26 -13.93
N ASP A 112 -5.47 -6.33 -15.17
CA ASP A 112 -6.20 -5.22 -15.77
C ASP A 112 -7.42 -4.81 -14.94
N ALA A 113 -8.13 -5.78 -14.36
CA ALA A 113 -9.28 -5.51 -13.50
C ALA A 113 -8.92 -4.66 -12.29
N ILE A 114 -7.75 -4.92 -11.68
CA ILE A 114 -7.25 -4.12 -10.55
C ILE A 114 -6.83 -2.72 -11.01
N HIS A 115 -6.13 -2.61 -12.15
CA HIS A 115 -5.78 -1.30 -12.71
C HIS A 115 -7.02 -0.44 -12.97
N GLN A 116 -8.10 -1.03 -13.48
CA GLN A 116 -9.36 -0.35 -13.71
C GLN A 116 -10.06 0.06 -12.41
N LYS A 117 -9.89 -0.70 -11.35
CA LYS A 117 -10.50 -0.43 -10.04
C LYS A 117 -9.77 0.67 -9.27
N GLY A 118 -8.47 0.81 -9.48
CA GLY A 118 -7.65 1.82 -8.80
C GLY A 118 -8.04 3.25 -9.18
N ASN A 119 -8.13 4.12 -8.19
CA ASN A 119 -8.36 5.55 -8.39
C ASN A 119 -7.08 6.28 -8.77
N GLU A 120 -5.96 5.86 -8.22
CA GLU A 120 -4.64 6.39 -8.52
C GLU A 120 -3.59 5.28 -8.49
N GLU A 121 -2.48 5.51 -9.16
CA GLU A 121 -1.29 4.68 -9.07
C GLU A 121 -0.11 5.56 -8.66
N ILE A 122 0.57 5.17 -7.58
CA ILE A 122 1.70 5.88 -7.02
C ILE A 122 2.92 4.99 -7.06
N SER A 123 4.05 5.54 -7.54
CA SER A 123 5.35 4.88 -7.49
C SER A 123 6.15 5.39 -6.31
N LEU A 124 6.64 4.49 -5.46
CA LEU A 124 7.59 4.82 -4.40
C LEU A 124 9.01 4.94 -4.93
N SER A 125 9.30 4.29 -6.06
CA SER A 125 10.59 4.32 -6.71
C SER A 125 10.45 3.76 -8.12
N ARG A 126 11.21 4.30 -9.07
CA ARG A 126 11.34 3.70 -10.40
C ARG A 126 12.24 2.47 -10.39
N MET A 127 12.99 2.28 -9.30
CA MET A 127 13.70 1.04 -9.07
C MET A 127 12.70 -0.01 -8.56
N THR A 128 12.85 -1.23 -9.01
CA THR A 128 12.00 -2.34 -8.58
C THR A 128 12.35 -2.70 -7.14
N LEU A 129 11.36 -2.67 -6.26
CA LEU A 129 11.47 -3.12 -4.89
C LEU A 129 10.81 -4.49 -4.74
N SER A 130 11.36 -5.35 -3.90
CA SER A 130 10.68 -6.60 -3.58
C SER A 130 9.34 -6.32 -2.90
N HIS A 131 8.35 -7.17 -3.14
CA HIS A 131 7.04 -7.03 -2.51
C HIS A 131 7.07 -7.22 -0.99
N GLN A 132 8.16 -7.71 -0.44
CA GLN A 132 8.40 -7.79 1.00
C GLN A 132 8.95 -6.46 1.55
N MET A 133 9.96 -5.89 0.88
CA MET A 133 10.61 -4.66 1.35
C MET A 133 9.74 -3.42 1.15
N ILE A 134 8.94 -3.37 0.09
CA ILE A 134 8.09 -2.20 -0.18
C ILE A 134 7.13 -1.91 0.96
N ARG A 135 6.72 -2.93 1.71
CA ARG A 135 5.84 -2.79 2.88
C ARG A 135 6.47 -1.91 3.95
N MET A 136 7.76 -2.10 4.21
CA MET A 136 8.51 -1.29 5.18
C MET A 136 8.67 0.15 4.70
N PHE A 137 9.10 0.32 3.47
CA PHE A 137 9.27 1.65 2.88
C PHE A 137 7.94 2.42 2.91
N PHE A 138 6.85 1.76 2.60
CA PHE A 138 5.55 2.42 2.53
C PHE A 138 5.05 2.87 3.90
N VAL A 139 5.06 2.00 4.90
CA VAL A 139 4.59 2.40 6.25
C VAL A 139 5.48 3.47 6.85
N GLU A 140 6.78 3.45 6.57
CA GLU A 140 7.68 4.52 7.00
C GLU A 140 7.30 5.84 6.34
N GLN A 141 6.98 5.85 5.04
CA GLN A 141 6.56 7.07 4.34
C GLN A 141 5.20 7.59 4.82
N ILE A 142 4.26 6.72 5.16
CA ILE A 142 2.99 7.15 5.78
C ILE A 142 3.27 7.83 7.13
N TYR A 143 4.09 7.22 7.97
CA TYR A 143 4.48 7.82 9.25
C TYR A 143 5.16 9.18 9.03
N ARG A 144 6.12 9.24 8.11
CA ARG A 144 6.83 10.49 7.75
C ARG A 144 5.85 11.57 7.32
N ALA A 145 4.89 11.23 6.47
CA ALA A 145 3.85 12.16 6.04
C ALA A 145 3.08 12.73 7.23
N MET A 146 2.69 11.88 8.18
CA MET A 146 1.97 12.33 9.37
C MET A 146 2.82 13.28 10.22
N THR A 147 4.11 13.00 10.39
CA THR A 147 5.02 13.88 11.14
C THR A 147 5.20 15.24 10.44
N ILE A 148 5.31 15.24 9.10
CA ILE A 148 5.39 16.48 8.32
C ILE A 148 4.13 17.32 8.55
N LEU A 149 2.95 16.73 8.45
CA LEU A 149 1.68 17.43 8.61
C LEU A 149 1.49 18.00 10.00
N ASN A 150 2.14 17.44 11.02
CA ASN A 150 2.05 17.87 12.41
C ASN A 150 3.24 18.71 12.85
N GLY A 151 4.14 19.08 11.95
CA GLY A 151 5.29 19.92 12.27
C GLY A 151 6.32 19.27 13.17
N GLU A 152 6.39 17.94 13.18
CA GLU A 152 7.32 17.20 14.04
C GLU A 152 8.70 17.03 13.36
N PRO A 153 9.79 16.94 14.16
CA PRO A 153 11.16 16.98 13.62
C PRO A 153 11.68 15.61 13.14
N TYR A 154 10.87 14.80 12.50
CA TYR A 154 11.28 13.51 11.94
C TYR A 154 11.87 13.64 10.54
N HIS A 155 11.26 14.47 9.70
CA HIS A 155 11.71 14.74 8.34
C HIS A 155 12.61 15.96 8.31
N HIS A 156 13.76 15.84 7.64
CA HIS A 156 14.73 16.92 7.47
C HIS A 156 14.84 17.29 6.00
N GLU A 157 14.51 18.55 5.71
CA GLU A 157 14.58 19.08 4.35
C GLU A 157 14.91 20.58 4.34
#